data_94748c8de4d87346f51e9e9ef276f1cf
#
_entry.id   94748c8de4d87346f51e9e9ef276f1cf
#
_cell.length_a   1.000
_cell.length_b   1.000
_cell.length_c   1.000
_cell.angle_alpha   90.00
_cell.angle_beta   90.00
_cell.angle_gamma   90.00
#
_symmetry.space_group_name_H-M   'P 1'
#
loop_
_entity.id
_entity.type
_entity.pdbx_description
1 polymer ?
#
loop_
_entity_poly.entity_id
_entity_poly.type
_entity_poly.pdbx_seq_one_letter_code
_entity_poly.pdbx_strand_id
1 'polypeptide(L)' 'ITVCFIFSSGLTKNITIRNQVAVISNSNQDMCSITVLTDEIELKKVLTGLSNPVKSIASGDMQIEGDSVEFLQFLSKFR' A
#
# COMPACT_ATOMS: atom_id res chain seq x y z
N ILE A 1 11.00 -2.04 -5.16
CA ILE A 1 10.24 -1.10 -4.30
C ILE A 1 9.55 -1.86 -3.18
N THR A 2 9.65 -1.33 -1.97
CA THR A 2 8.98 -1.88 -0.80
C THR A 2 7.96 -0.88 -0.29
N VAL A 3 6.71 -1.31 -0.18
CA VAL A 3 5.63 -0.50 0.38
C VAL A 3 5.23 -1.09 1.72
N CYS A 4 5.25 -0.25 2.74
CA CYS A 4 4.86 -0.63 4.09
C CYS A 4 3.45 -0.13 4.38
N PHE A 5 2.58 -1.03 4.82
CA PHE A 5 1.21 -0.69 5.18
C PHE A 5 1.06 -0.71 6.70
N ILE A 6 0.55 0.39 7.24
CA ILE A 6 0.21 0.50 8.65
C ILE A 6 -1.31 0.60 8.74
N PHE A 7 -1.93 -0.40 9.35
CA PHE A 7 -3.39 -0.44 9.44
C PHE A 7 -3.89 0.22 10.71
N SER A 8 -5.12 0.69 10.68
CA SER A 8 -5.76 1.34 11.82
C SER A 8 -5.86 0.41 13.05
N SER A 9 -5.83 -0.91 12.84
CA SER A 9 -5.80 -1.89 13.92
C SER A 9 -4.45 -2.01 14.62
N GLY A 10 -3.41 -1.36 14.09
CA GLY A 10 -2.05 -1.47 14.61
C GLY A 10 -1.20 -2.52 13.92
N LEU A 11 -1.78 -3.33 13.05
CA LEU A 11 -1.04 -4.32 12.27
C LEU A 11 -0.24 -3.63 11.17
N THR A 12 0.89 -4.23 10.81
CA THR A 12 1.74 -3.73 9.73
C THR A 12 2.04 -4.86 8.76
N LYS A 13 2.09 -4.53 7.47
CA LYS A 13 2.51 -5.47 6.42
C LYS A 13 3.40 -4.75 5.43
N ASN A 14 4.43 -5.44 4.97
CA ASN A 14 5.34 -4.93 3.97
C ASN A 14 5.20 -5.75 2.69
N ILE A 15 5.09 -5.09 1.56
CA ILE A 15 5.05 -5.74 0.27
C ILE A 15 6.23 -5.24 -0.55
N THR A 16 7.10 -6.16 -0.95
CA THR A 16 8.27 -5.85 -1.79
C THR A 16 8.04 -6.46 -3.17
N ILE A 17 8.24 -5.66 -4.21
CA ILE A 17 8.19 -6.14 -5.58
C ILE A 17 9.62 -6.22 -6.11
N ARG A 18 10.03 -7.44 -6.49
CA ARG A 18 11.32 -7.71 -7.13
C ARG A 18 11.08 -8.60 -8.34
N ASN A 19 11.64 -8.24 -9.49
CA ASN A 19 11.53 -9.04 -10.71
C ASN A 19 10.07 -9.39 -11.02
N GLN A 20 9.15 -8.45 -10.78
CA GLN A 20 7.71 -8.60 -11.01
C GLN A 20 7.03 -9.62 -10.08
N VAL A 21 7.70 -10.02 -9.00
CA VAL A 21 7.13 -10.90 -7.99
C VAL A 21 6.88 -10.11 -6.71
N ALA A 22 5.67 -10.23 -6.16
CA ALA A 22 5.32 -9.59 -4.90
C ALA A 22 5.66 -10.52 -3.74
N VAL A 23 6.42 -10.02 -2.77
CA VAL A 23 6.76 -10.73 -1.54
C VAL A 23 6.14 -9.99 -0.37
N ILE A 24 5.32 -10.71 0.41
CA ILE A 24 4.63 -10.13 1.57
C ILE A 24 5.34 -10.58 2.84
N SER A 25 5.66 -9.64 3.71
CA SER A 25 6.26 -9.93 4.99
C SER A 25 5.61 -9.10 6.10
N ASN A 26 5.75 -9.54 7.35
CA ASN A 26 5.12 -8.90 8.50
C ASN A 26 6.08 -8.05 9.32
N SER A 27 7.29 -7.84 8.87
CA SER A 27 8.29 -7.22 9.72
C SER A 27 9.15 -6.22 8.99
N ASN A 28 9.65 -5.28 9.76
CA ASN A 28 10.75 -4.38 9.43
C ASN A 28 10.39 -3.21 8.52
N GLN A 29 10.09 -2.10 9.16
CA GLN A 29 9.77 -0.83 8.47
C GLN A 29 11.03 -0.09 8.01
N ASP A 30 12.22 -0.63 8.22
CA ASP A 30 13.47 0.11 8.00
C ASP A 30 13.81 0.33 6.54
N MET A 31 13.14 -0.36 5.63
CA MET A 31 13.44 -0.28 4.20
C MET A 31 12.25 0.11 3.34
N CYS A 32 11.32 0.86 3.91
CA CYS A 32 10.14 1.26 3.19
C CYS A 32 10.43 2.41 2.24
N SER A 33 10.18 2.20 0.97
CA SER A 33 10.20 3.29 -0.02
C SER A 33 8.97 4.18 0.13
N ILE A 34 7.83 3.57 0.47
CA ILE A 34 6.56 4.25 0.64
C ILE A 34 5.90 3.69 1.89
N THR A 35 5.32 4.54 2.71
CA THR A 35 4.50 4.13 3.85
C THR A 35 3.06 4.54 3.62
N VAL A 36 2.14 3.59 3.79
CA VAL A 36 0.71 3.82 3.59
C VAL A 36 -0.03 3.55 4.88
N LEU A 37 -0.76 4.55 5.35
CA LEU A 37 -1.63 4.42 6.51
C LEU A 37 -3.07 4.30 6.02
N THR A 38 -3.70 3.15 6.29
CA THR A 38 -5.04 2.87 5.82
C THR A 38 -5.72 1.83 6.70
N ASP A 39 -6.96 1.49 6.36
CA ASP A 39 -7.71 0.40 6.96
C ASP A 39 -7.53 -0.86 6.10
N GLU A 40 -7.52 -2.03 6.74
CA GLU A 40 -7.41 -3.30 6.01
C GLU A 40 -8.53 -3.48 4.99
N ILE A 41 -9.75 -3.10 5.35
CA ILE A 41 -10.91 -3.22 4.45
C ILE A 41 -10.72 -2.32 3.23
N GLU A 42 -10.24 -1.10 3.43
CA GLU A 42 -10.01 -0.16 2.34
C GLU A 42 -8.91 -0.67 1.41
N LEU A 43 -7.82 -1.22 1.96
CA LEU A 43 -6.76 -1.79 1.15
C LEU A 43 -7.28 -2.96 0.31
N LYS A 44 -8.08 -3.84 0.88
CA LYS A 44 -8.67 -4.96 0.14
C LYS A 44 -9.54 -4.46 -1.01
N LYS A 45 -10.34 -3.43 -0.79
CA LYS A 45 -11.17 -2.84 -1.85
C LYS A 45 -10.32 -2.26 -2.97
N VAL A 46 -9.24 -1.59 -2.63
CA VAL A 46 -8.33 -1.01 -3.63
C VAL A 46 -7.64 -2.11 -4.43
N LEU A 47 -7.14 -3.15 -3.78
CA LEU A 47 -6.44 -4.23 -4.45
C LEU A 47 -7.36 -5.06 -5.35
N THR A 48 -8.63 -5.18 -4.99
CA THR A 48 -9.62 -5.92 -5.79
C THR A 48 -10.32 -5.07 -6.83
N GLY A 49 -10.03 -3.79 -6.90
CA GLY A 49 -10.64 -2.87 -7.86
C GLY A 49 -12.01 -2.34 -7.44
N LEU A 50 -12.46 -2.61 -6.21
CA LEU A 50 -13.75 -2.12 -5.70
C LEU A 50 -13.69 -0.65 -5.27
N SER A 51 -12.51 -0.13 -4.96
CA SER A 51 -12.31 1.28 -4.64
C SER A 51 -11.23 1.87 -5.52
N ASN A 52 -11.39 3.15 -5.85
CA ASN A 52 -10.38 3.89 -6.60
C ASN A 52 -9.33 4.43 -5.61
N PRO A 53 -8.04 4.08 -5.76
CA PRO A 53 -7.01 4.55 -4.84
C PRO A 53 -6.85 6.06 -4.83
N VAL A 54 -7.08 6.72 -5.97
CA VAL A 54 -7.00 8.19 -6.03
C VAL A 54 -8.08 8.82 -5.16
N LYS A 55 -9.30 8.28 -5.19
CA LYS A 55 -10.38 8.76 -4.34
C LYS A 55 -10.12 8.48 -2.87
N SER A 56 -9.56 7.33 -2.53
CA SER A 56 -9.22 6.98 -1.16
C SER A 56 -8.19 7.94 -0.58
N ILE A 57 -7.20 8.31 -1.37
CA ILE A 57 -6.19 9.29 -0.97
C ILE A 57 -6.82 10.68 -0.80
N ALA A 58 -7.65 11.09 -1.74
CA ALA A 58 -8.29 12.41 -1.71
C ALA A 58 -9.26 12.55 -0.54
N SER A 59 -9.97 11.51 -0.17
CA SER A 59 -10.92 11.52 0.94
C SER A 59 -10.28 11.38 2.31
N GLY A 60 -8.99 11.00 2.38
CA GLY A 60 -8.29 10.78 3.63
C GLY A 60 -8.42 9.36 4.17
N ASP A 61 -9.09 8.46 3.45
CA ASP A 61 -9.19 7.06 3.84
C ASP A 61 -7.85 6.33 3.73
N MET A 62 -6.95 6.86 2.94
CA MET A 62 -5.62 6.33 2.74
C MET A 62 -4.63 7.48 2.75
N GLN A 63 -3.64 7.43 3.61
CA GLN A 63 -2.59 8.44 3.70
C GLN A 63 -1.28 7.82 3.22
N ILE A 64 -0.56 8.56 2.38
CA ILE A 64 0.68 8.08 1.78
C ILE A 64 1.82 9.00 2.20
N GLU A 65 2.86 8.41 2.78
CA GLU A 65 4.13 9.06 3.02
C GLU A 65 5.12 8.58 1.98
N GLY A 66 5.53 9.47 1.10
CA GLY A 66 6.40 9.18 -0.02
C GLY A 66 5.76 9.62 -1.33
N ASP A 67 6.20 9.02 -2.44
CA ASP A 67 5.73 9.38 -3.77
C ASP A 67 4.42 8.64 -4.09
N SER A 68 3.31 9.39 -4.16
CA SER A 68 2.00 8.80 -4.45
C SER A 68 1.90 8.26 -5.87
N VAL A 69 2.61 8.85 -6.82
CA VAL A 69 2.63 8.35 -8.20
C VAL A 69 3.30 6.98 -8.24
N GLU A 70 4.40 6.81 -7.51
CA GLU A 70 5.10 5.55 -7.40
C GLU A 70 4.21 4.48 -6.74
N PHE A 71 3.43 4.87 -5.73
CA PHE A 71 2.46 3.97 -5.12
C PHE A 71 1.38 3.52 -6.11
N LEU A 72 0.87 4.43 -6.93
CA LEU A 72 -0.12 4.08 -7.95
C LEU A 72 0.46 3.12 -8.99
N GLN A 73 1.71 3.31 -9.37
CA GLN A 73 2.40 2.38 -10.25
C GLN A 73 2.59 1.01 -9.61
N PHE A 74 2.88 0.98 -8.31
CA PHE A 74 2.95 -0.25 -7.54
C PHE A 74 1.61 -1.00 -7.58
N LEU A 75 0.50 -0.30 -7.35
CA LEU A 75 -0.82 -0.91 -7.37
C LEU A 75 -1.18 -1.50 -8.73
N SER A 76 -0.73 -0.90 -9.81
CA SER A 76 -1.03 -1.38 -11.16
C SER A 76 -0.48 -2.78 -11.42
N LYS A 77 0.52 -3.23 -10.65
CA LYS A 77 1.13 -4.55 -10.79
C LYS A 77 0.28 -5.67 -10.19
N PHE A 78 -0.77 -5.32 -9.45
CA PHE A 78 -1.71 -6.28 -8.88
C PHE A 78 -2.98 -6.45 -9.71
N ARG A 79 -3.07 -5.78 -10.84
CA ARG A 79 -4.26 -5.82 -11.70
C ARG A 79 -3.99 -6.51 -13.01
#